data_9a170a0f7641c3e7f81631429da09d26
#
_entry.id   9a170a0f7641c3e7f81631429da09d26
#
_cell.length_a   1.000
_cell.length_b   1.000
_cell.length_c   1.000
_cell.angle_alpha   90.00
_cell.angle_beta   90.00
_cell.angle_gamma   90.00
#
_symmetry.space_group_name_H-M   'P 1'
#
loop_
_entity.id
_entity.type
_entity.pdbx_description
1 polymer ?
#
loop_
_entity_poly.entity_id
_entity_poly.type
_entity_poly.pdbx_seq_one_letter_code
_entity_poly.pdbx_strand_id
1 'polypeptide(L)'
;MLAKSIQHFWAKQLAESLRVNGIDTICIAPGSRSTCLVKAISEQSAFKIITHYDERSLAFFALGVAKDIKKPVVVITTSGSAITNLIPASVEALNMQIPLLLLTADRPKELQNCGANQTLNQCDLLKPACIYQTHIDTPCEDIKIYQSFIQQINGAISQSFKGPVHINMSFREPFFDQEKSYQHLFESCDLIPVEKTENINDSAKLNAIYNKLSLKKTICILGCTRQQINKHYLLEWA
;
A
#
# COMPACT_ATOMS: atom_id res chain seq x y z
N MET A 1 19.55 -13.56 5.42
CA MET A 1 19.28 -12.18 5.92
C MET A 1 19.11 -12.20 7.43
N LEU A 2 19.86 -11.37 8.19
CA LEU A 2 19.75 -11.24 9.64
C LEU A 2 18.57 -10.35 10.02
N ALA A 3 17.82 -10.76 11.05
CA ALA A 3 16.73 -9.97 11.62
C ALA A 3 16.59 -10.24 13.13
N LYS A 4 16.04 -9.28 13.86
CA LYS A 4 15.88 -9.32 15.32
C LYS A 4 14.73 -10.21 15.79
N SER A 5 13.88 -10.66 14.88
CA SER A 5 12.79 -11.64 15.07
C SER A 5 12.23 -12.04 13.71
N ILE A 6 11.40 -13.09 13.67
CA ILE A 6 10.66 -13.46 12.45
C ILE A 6 9.75 -12.33 11.98
N GLN A 7 9.15 -11.57 12.90
CA GLN A 7 8.29 -10.44 12.59
C GLN A 7 9.08 -9.28 11.94
N HIS A 8 10.29 -9.01 12.46
CA HIS A 8 11.18 -8.03 11.86
C HIS A 8 11.69 -8.50 10.49
N PHE A 9 11.93 -9.81 10.31
CA PHE A 9 12.29 -10.36 8.99
C PHE A 9 11.19 -10.12 7.96
N TRP A 10 9.92 -10.43 8.27
CA TRP A 10 8.81 -10.19 7.34
C TRP A 10 8.62 -8.69 7.04
N ALA A 11 8.76 -7.84 8.05
CA ALA A 11 8.73 -6.39 7.87
C ALA A 11 9.86 -5.90 6.93
N LYS A 12 11.07 -6.49 7.02
CA LYS A 12 12.18 -6.20 6.09
C LYS A 12 11.87 -6.66 4.66
N GLN A 13 11.19 -7.80 4.49
CA GLN A 13 10.77 -8.27 3.16
C GLN A 13 9.73 -7.32 2.54
N LEU A 14 8.77 -6.85 3.34
CA LEU A 14 7.80 -5.85 2.89
C LEU A 14 8.50 -4.54 2.51
N ALA A 15 9.42 -4.05 3.33
CA ALA A 15 10.21 -2.86 3.03
C ALA A 15 11.01 -3.02 1.73
N GLU A 16 11.64 -4.17 1.52
CA GLU A 16 12.37 -4.46 0.29
C GLU A 16 11.43 -4.53 -0.92
N SER A 17 10.23 -5.13 -0.78
CA SER A 17 9.22 -5.15 -1.84
C SER A 17 8.77 -3.73 -2.22
N LEU A 18 8.61 -2.81 -1.26
CA LEU A 18 8.32 -1.40 -1.55
C LEU A 18 9.46 -0.75 -2.35
N ARG A 19 10.70 -0.96 -1.89
CA ARG A 19 11.90 -0.39 -2.51
C ARG A 19 12.07 -0.82 -3.97
N VAL A 20 12.00 -2.12 -4.25
CA VAL A 20 12.19 -2.65 -5.62
C VAL A 20 11.09 -2.19 -6.57
N ASN A 21 9.91 -1.83 -6.04
CA ASN A 21 8.81 -1.26 -6.81
C ASN A 21 8.86 0.26 -6.93
N GLY A 22 9.92 0.91 -6.43
CA GLY A 22 10.12 2.36 -6.53
C GLY A 22 9.15 3.18 -5.66
N ILE A 23 8.64 2.59 -4.58
CA ILE A 23 7.85 3.26 -3.55
C ILE A 23 8.82 3.68 -2.45
N ASP A 24 9.11 4.96 -2.37
CA ASP A 24 10.19 5.53 -1.55
C ASP A 24 9.71 6.52 -0.48
N THR A 25 8.46 6.94 -0.52
CA THR A 25 7.92 7.93 0.42
C THR A 25 7.02 7.25 1.44
N ILE A 26 7.41 7.35 2.72
CA ILE A 26 6.78 6.66 3.84
C ILE A 26 6.36 7.67 4.91
N CYS A 27 5.09 7.75 5.20
CA CYS A 27 4.50 8.56 6.24
C CYS A 27 4.21 7.70 7.47
N ILE A 28 4.70 8.06 8.65
CA ILE A 28 4.62 7.25 9.87
C ILE A 28 3.95 8.02 11.01
N ALA A 29 2.85 7.47 11.53
CA ALA A 29 2.32 7.85 12.83
C ALA A 29 2.92 6.96 13.93
N PRO A 30 3.37 7.52 15.06
CA PRO A 30 4.03 6.76 16.11
C PRO A 30 3.08 5.78 16.80
N GLY A 31 3.60 4.61 17.18
CA GLY A 31 2.85 3.64 17.98
C GLY A 31 3.63 2.34 18.18
N SER A 32 3.38 1.68 19.30
CA SER A 32 4.16 0.50 19.72
C SER A 32 3.97 -0.68 18.77
N ARG A 33 2.74 -0.97 18.34
CA ARG A 33 2.45 -2.16 17.52
C ARG A 33 3.11 -2.14 16.15
N SER A 34 3.38 -0.97 15.59
CA SER A 34 4.08 -0.80 14.32
C SER A 34 5.62 -0.87 14.42
N THR A 35 6.19 -1.18 15.58
CA THR A 35 7.64 -1.15 15.82
C THR A 35 8.44 -1.97 14.81
N CYS A 36 8.02 -3.19 14.45
CA CYS A 36 8.72 -4.01 13.46
C CYS A 36 8.75 -3.36 12.08
N LEU A 37 7.63 -2.76 11.65
CA LEU A 37 7.53 -2.05 10.37
C LEU A 37 8.43 -0.81 10.35
N VAL A 38 8.31 0.02 11.39
CA VAL A 38 9.10 1.26 11.50
C VAL A 38 10.59 0.95 11.53
N LYS A 39 11.00 -0.08 12.29
CA LYS A 39 12.40 -0.53 12.35
C LYS A 39 12.92 -0.97 10.99
N ALA A 40 12.17 -1.82 10.28
CA ALA A 40 12.56 -2.31 8.97
C ALA A 40 12.70 -1.18 7.93
N ILE A 41 11.77 -0.22 7.95
CA ILE A 41 11.80 0.97 7.07
C ILE A 41 13.00 1.87 7.41
N SER A 42 13.25 2.12 8.70
CA SER A 42 14.35 3.00 9.14
C SER A 42 15.75 2.44 8.86
N GLU A 43 15.87 1.15 8.61
CA GLU A 43 17.14 0.50 8.25
C GLU A 43 17.52 0.68 6.77
N GLN A 44 16.63 1.22 5.96
CA GLN A 44 16.88 1.43 4.53
C GLN A 44 16.99 2.92 4.20
N SER A 45 18.15 3.34 3.74
CA SER A 45 18.44 4.75 3.37
C SER A 45 17.68 5.21 2.11
N ALA A 46 17.06 4.30 1.37
CA ALA A 46 16.30 4.61 0.17
C ALA A 46 14.94 5.29 0.47
N PHE A 47 14.45 5.22 1.71
CA PHE A 47 13.16 5.77 2.06
C PHE A 47 13.23 7.21 2.57
N LYS A 48 12.35 8.05 2.04
CA LYS A 48 12.03 9.36 2.58
C LYS A 48 10.96 9.20 3.65
N ILE A 49 11.35 9.31 4.91
CA ILE A 49 10.45 9.12 6.06
C ILE A 49 9.94 10.48 6.53
N ILE A 50 8.62 10.58 6.68
CA ILE A 50 7.91 11.74 7.22
C ILE A 50 7.11 11.27 8.42
N THR A 51 7.24 11.94 9.55
CA THR A 51 6.54 11.57 10.79
C THR A 51 5.54 12.65 11.19
N HIS A 52 4.37 12.21 11.66
CA HIS A 52 3.36 13.10 12.24
C HIS A 52 2.56 12.32 13.30
N TYR A 53 2.21 12.97 14.40
CA TYR A 53 1.54 12.32 15.53
C TYR A 53 0.02 12.13 15.34
N ASP A 54 -0.63 12.88 14.45
CA ASP A 54 -2.06 12.75 14.14
C ASP A 54 -2.23 11.96 12.84
N GLU A 55 -2.85 10.79 12.91
CA GLU A 55 -2.99 9.85 11.79
C GLU A 55 -3.85 10.43 10.66
N ARG A 56 -4.89 11.18 10.99
CA ARG A 56 -5.78 11.78 9.98
C ARG A 56 -5.04 12.84 9.17
N SER A 57 -4.34 13.74 9.84
CA SER A 57 -3.53 14.78 9.19
C SER A 57 -2.42 14.16 8.35
N LEU A 58 -1.76 13.12 8.87
CA LEU A 58 -0.73 12.37 8.16
C LEU A 58 -1.27 11.73 6.89
N ALA A 59 -2.45 11.10 6.95
CA ALA A 59 -3.07 10.45 5.80
C ALA A 59 -3.44 11.45 4.70
N PHE A 60 -3.97 12.64 5.04
CA PHE A 60 -4.22 13.71 4.06
C PHE A 60 -2.93 14.31 3.51
N PHE A 61 -1.89 14.44 4.33
CA PHE A 61 -0.57 14.85 3.85
C PHE A 61 -0.04 13.85 2.82
N ALA A 62 -0.07 12.55 3.15
CA ALA A 62 0.35 11.47 2.25
C ALA A 62 -0.44 11.48 0.94
N LEU A 63 -1.75 11.70 1.01
CA LEU A 63 -2.62 11.83 -0.16
C LEU A 63 -2.19 13.00 -1.06
N GLY A 64 -1.87 14.16 -0.47
CA GLY A 64 -1.37 15.32 -1.20
C GLY A 64 -0.06 15.03 -1.92
N VAL A 65 0.89 14.39 -1.23
CA VAL A 65 2.16 13.96 -1.82
C VAL A 65 1.94 12.95 -2.94
N ALA A 66 1.13 11.91 -2.72
CA ALA A 66 0.84 10.88 -3.72
C ALA A 66 0.20 11.46 -4.99
N LYS A 67 -0.68 12.46 -4.83
CA LYS A 67 -1.29 13.20 -5.94
C LYS A 67 -0.26 13.96 -6.77
N ASP A 68 0.71 14.59 -6.12
CA ASP A 68 1.77 15.37 -6.76
C ASP A 68 2.77 14.47 -7.50
N ILE A 69 3.34 13.48 -6.80
CA ILE A 69 4.37 12.59 -7.36
C ILE A 69 3.81 11.49 -8.28
N LYS A 70 2.49 11.26 -8.27
CA LYS A 70 1.78 10.22 -9.05
C LYS A 70 2.31 8.80 -8.80
N LYS A 71 2.76 8.53 -7.58
CA LYS A 71 3.25 7.24 -7.10
C LYS A 71 2.60 6.90 -5.77
N PRO A 72 2.55 5.62 -5.40
CA PRO A 72 2.07 5.23 -4.08
C PRO A 72 2.91 5.89 -2.97
N VAL A 73 2.21 6.45 -1.98
CA VAL A 73 2.80 6.87 -0.70
C VAL A 73 2.28 5.93 0.38
N VAL A 74 3.19 5.44 1.22
CA VAL A 74 2.84 4.53 2.31
C VAL A 74 2.47 5.33 3.55
N VAL A 75 1.38 4.95 4.21
CA VAL A 75 1.00 5.46 5.55
C VAL A 75 1.07 4.32 6.54
N ILE A 76 1.94 4.42 7.53
CA ILE A 76 2.09 3.41 8.60
C ILE A 76 1.43 3.92 9.88
N THR A 77 0.55 3.10 10.45
CA THR A 77 -0.07 3.36 11.76
C THR A 77 0.01 2.16 12.68
N THR A 78 -0.16 2.43 13.97
CA THR A 78 -0.36 1.40 15.00
C THR A 78 -1.79 0.83 14.92
N SER A 79 -2.13 -0.06 15.86
CA SER A 79 -3.44 -0.70 15.95
C SER A 79 -4.50 0.17 16.65
N GLY A 80 -5.75 -0.29 16.60
CA GLY A 80 -6.87 0.32 17.30
C GLY A 80 -7.45 1.51 16.54
N SER A 81 -7.85 2.57 17.24
CA SER A 81 -8.50 3.75 16.65
C SER A 81 -7.62 4.49 15.63
N ALA A 82 -6.31 4.29 15.62
CA ALA A 82 -5.40 4.84 14.62
C ALA A 82 -5.87 4.58 13.18
N ILE A 83 -6.32 3.34 12.89
CA ILE A 83 -6.80 2.99 11.55
C ILE A 83 -8.08 3.75 11.16
N THR A 84 -8.97 4.06 12.11
CA THR A 84 -10.23 4.77 11.81
C THR A 84 -9.98 6.20 11.32
N ASN A 85 -8.87 6.80 11.74
CA ASN A 85 -8.45 8.13 11.29
C ASN A 85 -8.00 8.16 9.82
N LEU A 86 -7.72 7.01 9.20
CA LEU A 86 -7.31 6.92 7.80
C LEU A 86 -8.51 6.96 6.84
N ILE A 87 -9.73 6.66 7.31
CA ILE A 87 -10.94 6.56 6.48
C ILE A 87 -11.18 7.80 5.63
N PRO A 88 -11.17 9.04 6.16
CA PRO A 88 -11.47 10.22 5.36
C PRO A 88 -10.52 10.40 4.17
N ALA A 89 -9.21 10.25 4.39
CA ALA A 89 -8.23 10.38 3.32
C ALA A 89 -8.32 9.21 2.31
N SER A 90 -8.65 8.00 2.79
CA SER A 90 -8.82 6.82 1.94
C SER A 90 -10.04 6.97 1.02
N VAL A 91 -11.17 7.50 1.52
CA VAL A 91 -12.36 7.78 0.71
C VAL A 91 -12.04 8.80 -0.38
N GLU A 92 -11.32 9.87 -0.05
CA GLU A 92 -10.89 10.87 -1.03
C GLU A 92 -9.93 10.26 -2.07
N ALA A 93 -8.96 9.43 -1.61
CA ALA A 93 -8.05 8.72 -2.49
C ALA A 93 -8.80 7.78 -3.45
N LEU A 94 -9.85 7.09 -2.97
CA LEU A 94 -10.69 6.20 -3.78
C LEU A 94 -11.42 6.98 -4.88
N ASN A 95 -12.08 8.07 -4.52
CA ASN A 95 -12.85 8.88 -5.45
C ASN A 95 -11.97 9.52 -6.54
N MET A 96 -10.78 9.96 -6.16
CA MET A 96 -9.82 10.57 -7.08
C MET A 96 -8.81 9.60 -7.69
N GLN A 97 -8.91 8.31 -7.35
CA GLN A 97 -7.99 7.27 -7.78
C GLN A 97 -6.51 7.62 -7.48
N ILE A 98 -6.24 8.24 -6.32
CA ILE A 98 -4.89 8.59 -5.88
C ILE A 98 -4.22 7.35 -5.29
N PRO A 99 -2.97 7.03 -5.71
CA PRO A 99 -2.22 5.89 -5.21
C PRO A 99 -1.80 6.08 -3.75
N LEU A 100 -2.44 5.33 -2.84
CA LEU A 100 -2.17 5.39 -1.41
C LEU A 100 -2.09 3.97 -0.84
N LEU A 101 -1.02 3.63 -0.12
CA LEU A 101 -0.86 2.34 0.52
C LEU A 101 -0.94 2.50 2.03
N LEU A 102 -2.04 2.03 2.61
CA LEU A 102 -2.28 2.07 4.05
C LEU A 102 -1.75 0.77 4.67
N LEU A 103 -0.69 0.89 5.46
CA LEU A 103 -0.02 -0.24 6.14
C LEU A 103 -0.27 -0.13 7.63
N THR A 104 -1.20 -0.92 8.15
CA THR A 104 -1.60 -0.86 9.56
C THR A 104 -1.10 -2.05 10.34
N ALA A 105 -0.53 -1.79 11.51
CA ALA A 105 -0.20 -2.85 12.45
C ALA A 105 -1.45 -3.28 13.23
N ASP A 106 -1.56 -4.56 13.52
CA ASP A 106 -2.69 -5.13 14.26
C ASP A 106 -2.23 -6.04 15.39
N ARG A 107 -3.13 -6.34 16.29
CA ARG A 107 -2.94 -7.34 17.32
C ARG A 107 -3.17 -8.74 16.76
N PRO A 108 -2.44 -9.75 17.30
CA PRO A 108 -2.62 -11.13 16.88
C PRO A 108 -4.00 -11.68 17.31
N LYS A 109 -4.43 -12.78 16.70
CA LYS A 109 -5.77 -13.37 16.88
C LYS A 109 -6.15 -13.62 18.33
N GLU A 110 -5.20 -14.05 19.17
CA GLU A 110 -5.44 -14.31 20.58
C GLU A 110 -5.77 -13.07 21.41
N LEU A 111 -5.48 -11.88 20.90
CA LEU A 111 -5.82 -10.60 21.52
C LEU A 111 -7.07 -9.94 20.91
N GLN A 112 -7.73 -10.60 19.95
CA GLN A 112 -8.96 -10.11 19.36
C GLN A 112 -10.16 -10.53 20.24
N ASN A 113 -11.13 -9.63 20.39
CA ASN A 113 -12.39 -9.86 21.11
C ASN A 113 -12.27 -10.31 22.57
N CYS A 114 -11.14 -10.02 23.22
CA CYS A 114 -10.88 -10.37 24.63
C CYS A 114 -10.77 -9.16 25.57
N GLY A 115 -11.10 -7.95 25.09
CA GLY A 115 -10.98 -6.72 25.85
C GLY A 115 -9.54 -6.18 25.94
N ALA A 116 -8.63 -6.67 25.10
CA ALA A 116 -7.26 -6.14 25.05
C ALA A 116 -7.25 -4.65 24.65
N ASN A 117 -6.40 -3.88 25.34
CA ASN A 117 -6.29 -2.44 25.10
C ASN A 117 -5.96 -2.12 23.63
N GLN A 118 -6.59 -1.05 23.10
CA GLN A 118 -6.32 -0.51 21.77
C GLN A 118 -6.47 -1.58 20.68
N THR A 119 -7.50 -2.43 20.82
CA THR A 119 -7.83 -3.52 19.90
C THR A 119 -9.23 -3.31 19.35
N LEU A 120 -9.38 -3.44 18.08
CA LEU A 120 -10.66 -3.49 17.39
C LEU A 120 -10.53 -4.43 16.17
N ASN A 121 -11.65 -4.87 15.61
CA ASN A 121 -11.61 -5.64 14.37
C ASN A 121 -11.20 -4.73 13.21
N GLN A 122 -9.94 -4.80 12.80
CA GLN A 122 -9.36 -4.02 11.71
C GLN A 122 -9.60 -4.65 10.33
N CYS A 123 -9.90 -5.95 10.29
CA CYS A 123 -10.27 -6.62 9.07
C CYS A 123 -11.52 -5.96 8.48
N ASP A 124 -11.50 -5.71 7.19
CA ASP A 124 -12.61 -5.09 6.44
C ASP A 124 -12.99 -3.64 6.82
N LEU A 125 -12.37 -3.05 7.84
CA LEU A 125 -12.72 -1.69 8.28
C LEU A 125 -12.52 -0.64 7.18
N LEU A 126 -11.47 -0.76 6.38
CA LEU A 126 -11.18 0.14 5.26
C LEU A 126 -11.69 -0.41 3.91
N LYS A 127 -12.36 -1.56 3.88
CA LYS A 127 -12.85 -2.19 2.65
C LYS A 127 -13.71 -1.27 1.77
N PRO A 128 -14.65 -0.47 2.33
CA PRO A 128 -15.45 0.45 1.53
C PRO A 128 -14.65 1.63 0.94
N ALA A 129 -13.46 1.88 1.46
CA ALA A 129 -12.60 3.02 1.11
C ALA A 129 -11.31 2.63 0.37
N CYS A 130 -11.16 1.35 -0.01
CA CYS A 130 -9.98 0.83 -0.71
C CYS A 130 -10.41 0.00 -1.92
N ILE A 131 -9.57 0.02 -2.98
CA ILE A 131 -9.78 -0.85 -4.17
C ILE A 131 -9.29 -2.27 -3.93
N TYR A 132 -8.42 -2.46 -2.94
CA TYR A 132 -7.87 -3.76 -2.55
C TYR A 132 -7.48 -3.75 -1.08
N GLN A 133 -7.66 -4.89 -0.42
CA GLN A 133 -7.14 -5.09 0.93
C GLN A 133 -6.63 -6.52 1.12
N THR A 134 -5.69 -6.67 2.03
CA THR A 134 -5.23 -7.97 2.50
C THR A 134 -4.93 -7.93 4.00
N HIS A 135 -5.11 -9.07 4.64
CA HIS A 135 -4.79 -9.26 6.04
C HIS A 135 -3.68 -10.30 6.18
N ILE A 136 -2.61 -9.92 6.86
CA ILE A 136 -1.42 -10.74 7.11
C ILE A 136 -1.46 -11.16 8.58
N ASP A 137 -1.59 -12.46 8.81
CA ASP A 137 -1.51 -13.03 10.15
C ASP A 137 -0.10 -12.85 10.76
N THR A 138 0.02 -13.13 12.06
CA THR A 138 1.30 -13.02 12.77
C THR A 138 2.39 -13.84 12.06
N PRO A 139 3.52 -13.23 11.70
CA PRO A 139 4.64 -13.89 11.03
C PRO A 139 5.13 -15.15 11.72
N CYS A 140 5.43 -16.17 10.94
CA CYS A 140 5.95 -17.46 11.40
C CYS A 140 7.04 -17.98 10.46
N GLU A 141 7.70 -19.09 10.83
CA GLU A 141 8.79 -19.67 10.06
C GLU A 141 8.33 -20.75 9.04
N ASP A 142 7.01 -20.86 8.80
CA ASP A 142 6.48 -21.77 7.78
C ASP A 142 6.70 -21.19 6.38
N ILE A 143 7.38 -21.98 5.52
CA ILE A 143 7.75 -21.55 4.15
C ILE A 143 6.52 -21.28 3.30
N LYS A 144 5.45 -22.08 3.40
CA LYS A 144 4.25 -21.91 2.57
C LYS A 144 3.50 -20.65 2.96
N ILE A 145 3.40 -20.37 4.27
CA ILE A 145 2.77 -19.17 4.79
C ILE A 145 3.59 -17.92 4.39
N TYR A 146 4.92 -18.02 4.45
CA TYR A 146 5.81 -16.96 3.98
C TYR A 146 5.67 -16.70 2.48
N GLN A 147 5.60 -17.73 1.64
CA GLN A 147 5.37 -17.59 0.20
C GLN A 147 4.01 -16.93 -0.09
N SER A 148 2.96 -17.31 0.65
CA SER A 148 1.66 -16.67 0.55
C SER A 148 1.71 -15.19 0.95
N PHE A 149 2.47 -14.85 2.00
CA PHE A 149 2.72 -13.46 2.39
C PHE A 149 3.36 -12.67 1.25
N ILE A 150 4.41 -13.18 0.62
CA ILE A 150 5.08 -12.51 -0.51
C ILE A 150 4.10 -12.27 -1.68
N GLN A 151 3.26 -13.25 -2.00
CA GLN A 151 2.22 -13.10 -3.03
C GLN A 151 1.20 -12.00 -2.67
N GLN A 152 0.76 -11.98 -1.42
CA GLN A 152 -0.21 -10.98 -0.93
C GLN A 152 0.35 -9.57 -0.98
N ILE A 153 1.59 -9.33 -0.53
CA ILE A 153 2.21 -8.01 -0.58
C ILE A 153 2.47 -7.55 -2.01
N ASN A 154 2.91 -8.45 -2.90
CA ASN A 154 3.10 -8.12 -4.31
C ASN A 154 1.78 -7.74 -4.99
N GLY A 155 0.71 -8.48 -4.72
CA GLY A 155 -0.64 -8.16 -5.18
C GLY A 155 -1.11 -6.80 -4.68
N ALA A 156 -0.94 -6.50 -3.39
CA ALA A 156 -1.29 -5.22 -2.80
C ALA A 156 -0.48 -4.05 -3.39
N ILE A 157 0.83 -4.23 -3.54
CA ILE A 157 1.72 -3.22 -4.15
C ILE A 157 1.31 -2.96 -5.60
N SER A 158 1.02 -3.99 -6.38
CA SER A 158 0.54 -3.84 -7.76
C SER A 158 -0.74 -3.00 -7.84
N GLN A 159 -1.70 -3.26 -6.98
CA GLN A 159 -2.95 -2.50 -6.96
C GLN A 159 -2.76 -1.07 -6.44
N SER A 160 -1.78 -0.82 -5.57
CA SER A 160 -1.57 0.50 -4.96
C SER A 160 -1.25 1.60 -5.98
N PHE A 161 -0.78 1.26 -7.16
CA PHE A 161 -0.57 2.21 -8.26
C PHE A 161 -1.90 2.70 -8.90
N LYS A 162 -3.01 2.00 -8.64
CA LYS A 162 -4.33 2.32 -9.23
C LYS A 162 -5.25 3.11 -8.29
N GLY A 163 -4.98 3.07 -6.98
CA GLY A 163 -5.81 3.72 -5.96
C GLY A 163 -5.42 3.30 -4.55
N PRO A 164 -6.23 3.62 -3.54
CA PRO A 164 -5.93 3.27 -2.16
C PRO A 164 -6.01 1.75 -1.93
N VAL A 165 -5.00 1.24 -1.22
CA VAL A 165 -4.86 -0.17 -0.85
C VAL A 165 -4.60 -0.28 0.63
N HIS A 166 -5.14 -1.30 1.29
CA HIS A 166 -4.92 -1.58 2.70
C HIS A 166 -4.21 -2.92 2.91
N ILE A 167 -3.10 -2.89 3.64
CA ILE A 167 -2.41 -4.06 4.19
C ILE A 167 -2.52 -3.98 5.72
N ASN A 168 -3.25 -4.91 6.33
CA ASN A 168 -3.32 -5.04 7.78
C ASN A 168 -2.42 -6.19 8.23
N MET A 169 -1.44 -5.92 9.10
CA MET A 169 -0.44 -6.91 9.48
C MET A 169 -0.37 -7.08 11.00
N SER A 170 -0.57 -8.31 11.47
CA SER A 170 -0.55 -8.64 12.90
C SER A 170 0.85 -8.81 13.44
N PHE A 171 1.09 -8.27 14.64
CA PHE A 171 2.36 -8.39 15.36
C PHE A 171 2.11 -8.82 16.80
N ARG A 172 2.94 -9.76 17.30
CA ARG A 172 2.90 -10.33 18.64
C ARG A 172 4.09 -9.82 19.46
N GLU A 173 3.88 -9.55 20.74
CA GLU A 173 4.99 -9.28 21.66
C GLU A 173 5.65 -10.59 22.16
N PRO A 174 6.97 -10.58 22.37
CA PRO A 174 7.90 -9.47 22.14
C PRO A 174 8.14 -9.22 20.65
N PHE A 175 8.29 -7.94 20.24
CA PHE A 175 8.55 -7.59 18.85
C PHE A 175 9.93 -8.01 18.36
N PHE A 176 10.88 -8.02 19.27
CA PHE A 176 12.25 -8.47 19.07
C PHE A 176 12.60 -9.51 20.10
N ASP A 177 13.30 -10.55 19.68
CA ASP A 177 13.79 -11.62 20.54
C ASP A 177 15.30 -11.81 20.34
N GLN A 178 15.72 -12.83 19.62
CA GLN A 178 17.12 -13.06 19.27
C GLN A 178 17.37 -12.80 17.79
N GLU A 179 18.43 -12.05 17.49
CA GLU A 179 18.88 -11.86 16.12
C GLU A 179 19.36 -13.21 15.55
N LYS A 180 18.73 -13.64 14.46
CA LYS A 180 19.12 -14.83 13.72
C LYS A 180 18.95 -14.69 12.23
N SER A 181 19.52 -15.64 11.48
CA SER A 181 19.39 -15.68 10.06
C SER A 181 18.12 -16.43 9.63
N TYR A 182 17.37 -15.84 8.73
CA TYR A 182 16.18 -16.43 8.09
C TYR A 182 16.46 -16.71 6.60
N GLN A 183 17.68 -17.14 6.27
CA GLN A 183 18.13 -17.35 4.90
C GLN A 183 17.27 -18.40 4.16
N HIS A 184 16.85 -19.45 4.84
CA HIS A 184 15.99 -20.50 4.29
C HIS A 184 14.62 -19.99 3.80
N LEU A 185 14.05 -18.98 4.47
CA LEU A 185 12.82 -18.33 4.01
C LEU A 185 13.12 -17.39 2.83
N PHE A 186 14.18 -16.62 2.94
CA PHE A 186 14.57 -15.68 1.90
C PHE A 186 14.80 -16.36 0.54
N GLU A 187 15.51 -17.50 0.55
CA GLU A 187 15.81 -18.28 -0.66
C GLU A 187 14.60 -19.05 -1.21
N SER A 188 13.51 -19.15 -0.44
CA SER A 188 12.31 -19.86 -0.85
C SER A 188 11.42 -19.09 -1.81
N CYS A 189 11.64 -17.79 -1.97
CA CYS A 189 10.80 -16.93 -2.80
C CYS A 189 11.55 -15.67 -3.24
N ASP A 190 11.49 -15.37 -4.53
CA ASP A 190 12.07 -14.16 -5.10
C ASP A 190 11.11 -12.97 -4.95
N LEU A 191 11.66 -11.82 -4.56
CA LEU A 191 10.96 -10.54 -4.63
C LEU A 191 11.02 -10.04 -6.08
N ILE A 192 9.94 -10.23 -6.81
CA ILE A 192 9.86 -9.81 -8.20
C ILE A 192 9.25 -8.42 -8.26
N PRO A 193 9.87 -7.45 -8.97
CA PRO A 193 9.23 -6.18 -9.26
C PRO A 193 7.89 -6.42 -9.96
N VAL A 194 6.86 -5.75 -9.49
CA VAL A 194 5.54 -5.83 -10.14
C VAL A 194 5.67 -5.19 -11.53
N GLU A 195 5.28 -5.93 -12.56
CA GLU A 195 5.20 -5.36 -13.90
C GLU A 195 4.28 -4.13 -13.88
N LYS A 196 4.86 -2.98 -14.19
CA LYS A 196 4.04 -1.79 -14.45
C LYS A 196 3.20 -2.11 -15.66
N THR A 197 1.88 -2.19 -15.47
CA THR A 197 0.97 -2.24 -16.62
C THR A 197 1.27 -0.99 -17.45
N GLU A 198 2.02 -1.15 -18.53
CA GLU A 198 2.14 -0.10 -19.53
C GLU A 198 0.72 0.28 -19.97
N ASN A 199 0.46 1.57 -20.08
CA ASN A 199 -0.74 2.04 -20.77
C ASN A 199 -0.70 1.37 -22.14
N ILE A 200 -1.57 0.40 -22.35
CA ILE A 200 -1.72 -0.22 -23.66
C ILE A 200 -2.28 0.88 -24.55
N ASN A 201 -1.39 1.60 -25.20
CA ASN A 201 -1.72 2.36 -26.39
C ASN A 201 -2.01 1.33 -27.49
N ASP A 202 -3.14 0.63 -27.35
CA ASP A 202 -3.69 -0.19 -28.42
C ASP A 202 -4.19 0.76 -29.49
N SER A 203 -3.27 1.20 -30.34
CA SER A 203 -3.55 2.13 -31.43
C SER A 203 -4.64 1.57 -32.37
N ALA A 204 -4.76 0.25 -32.48
CA ALA A 204 -5.82 -0.39 -33.27
C ALA A 204 -7.20 -0.22 -32.61
N LYS A 205 -7.30 -0.39 -31.29
CA LYS A 205 -8.55 -0.12 -30.56
C LYS A 205 -8.92 1.35 -30.56
N LEU A 206 -7.94 2.24 -30.36
CA LEU A 206 -8.15 3.68 -30.42
C LEU A 206 -8.64 4.12 -31.80
N ASN A 207 -8.03 3.63 -32.87
CA ASN A 207 -8.47 3.90 -34.25
C ASN A 207 -9.86 3.34 -34.53
N ALA A 208 -10.21 2.16 -34.05
CA ALA A 208 -11.55 1.59 -34.17
C ALA A 208 -12.62 2.43 -33.45
N ILE A 209 -12.30 2.95 -32.28
CA ILE A 209 -13.17 3.88 -31.53
C ILE A 209 -13.29 5.20 -32.28
N TYR A 210 -12.19 5.79 -32.74
CA TYR A 210 -12.14 7.01 -33.48
C TYR A 210 -13.04 6.92 -34.77
N ASN A 211 -12.88 5.86 -35.57
CA ASN A 211 -13.67 5.63 -36.75
C ASN A 211 -15.17 5.48 -36.48
N LYS A 212 -15.55 4.92 -35.32
CA LYS A 212 -16.96 4.85 -34.90
C LYS A 212 -17.53 6.21 -34.48
N LEU A 213 -16.72 7.04 -33.85
CA LEU A 213 -17.12 8.35 -33.31
C LEU A 213 -17.20 9.41 -34.43
N SER A 214 -16.28 9.38 -35.40
CA SER A 214 -16.24 10.32 -36.51
C SER A 214 -17.42 10.20 -37.49
N LEU A 215 -18.17 9.08 -37.44
CA LEU A 215 -19.36 8.86 -38.27
C LEU A 215 -20.66 9.38 -37.65
N LYS A 216 -20.62 9.93 -36.42
CA LYS A 216 -21.82 10.35 -35.68
C LYS A 216 -21.61 11.70 -35.02
N LYS A 217 -22.70 12.46 -34.81
CA LYS A 217 -22.68 13.60 -33.91
C LYS A 217 -22.40 13.08 -32.48
N THR A 218 -21.23 13.38 -31.92
CA THR A 218 -20.76 12.80 -30.66
C THR A 218 -20.51 13.92 -29.66
N ILE A 219 -20.96 13.72 -28.41
CA ILE A 219 -20.57 14.55 -27.28
C ILE A 219 -19.50 13.81 -26.53
N CYS A 220 -18.33 14.42 -26.33
CA CYS A 220 -17.25 13.88 -25.52
C CYS A 220 -17.32 14.51 -24.12
N ILE A 221 -17.53 13.68 -23.09
CA ILE A 221 -17.48 14.09 -21.69
C ILE A 221 -16.15 13.62 -21.09
N LEU A 222 -15.27 14.55 -20.75
CA LEU A 222 -14.01 14.28 -20.10
C LEU A 222 -14.20 14.31 -18.59
N GLY A 223 -14.08 13.15 -17.94
CA GLY A 223 -14.08 13.04 -16.49
C GLY A 223 -12.73 13.42 -15.86
N CYS A 224 -12.59 13.11 -14.58
CA CYS A 224 -11.31 13.29 -13.87
C CYS A 224 -10.23 12.38 -14.49
N THR A 225 -9.17 12.96 -15.01
CA THR A 225 -8.04 12.23 -15.59
C THR A 225 -6.80 12.36 -14.71
N ARG A 226 -6.03 11.27 -14.55
CA ARG A 226 -4.76 11.28 -13.82
C ARG A 226 -3.64 12.01 -14.55
N GLN A 227 -3.78 12.18 -15.86
CA GLN A 227 -2.81 12.86 -16.71
C GLN A 227 -3.32 14.23 -17.13
N GLN A 228 -2.41 15.20 -17.21
CA GLN A 228 -2.74 16.46 -17.88
C GLN A 228 -3.04 16.16 -19.35
N ILE A 229 -4.29 16.36 -19.72
CA ILE A 229 -4.68 16.28 -21.13
C ILE A 229 -4.19 17.57 -21.77
N ASN A 230 -3.40 17.44 -22.84
CA ASN A 230 -2.99 18.58 -23.63
C ASN A 230 -4.24 19.16 -24.32
N LYS A 231 -4.67 20.37 -23.91
CA LYS A 231 -5.84 21.05 -24.45
C LYS A 231 -5.79 21.22 -25.98
N HIS A 232 -4.60 21.33 -26.53
CA HIS A 232 -4.40 21.49 -27.99
C HIS A 232 -4.92 20.27 -28.75
N TYR A 233 -4.58 19.06 -28.31
CA TYR A 233 -5.11 17.83 -28.94
C TYR A 233 -6.61 17.66 -28.78
N LEU A 234 -7.22 18.19 -27.72
CA LEU A 234 -8.68 18.14 -27.55
C LEU A 234 -9.40 19.09 -28.50
N LEU A 235 -8.82 20.24 -28.83
CA LEU A 235 -9.40 21.23 -29.75
C LEU A 235 -9.25 20.80 -31.21
N GLU A 236 -8.21 20.01 -31.54
CA GLU A 236 -8.08 19.40 -32.87
C GLU A 236 -9.07 18.25 -33.10
N TRP A 237 -9.68 17.76 -32.03
CA TRP A 237 -10.66 16.67 -32.04
C TRP A 237 -12.11 17.18 -32.10
N ALA A 238 -12.37 18.41 -31.73
CA ALA A 238 -13.69 19.04 -31.69
C ALA A 238 -14.04 19.70 -33.04
#